data_6c2da3d69cee22b35ff761db04bc54e6
#
_entry.id   6c2da3d69cee22b35ff761db04bc54e6
#
_cell.length_a   1.000
_cell.length_b   1.000
_cell.length_c   1.000
_cell.angle_alpha   90.00
_cell.angle_beta   90.00
_cell.angle_gamma   90.00
#
_symmetry.space_group_name_H-M   'P 1'
#
loop_
_entity.id
_entity.type
_entity.pdbx_description
1 polymer ?
#
loop_
_entity_poly.entity_id
_entity_poly.type
_entity_poly.pdbx_seq_one_letter_code
_entity_poly.pdbx_strand_id
1 'polypeptide(L)'
;IQETQLKQYQQKLRTLLGYDVANMQLSIPDSVVRNAGLYTEPEFTQIPEMMAAQAAVQVAKFQKEQTSLSAYPTINIKGSLSQALNGRNPNNNEDDGLYNSIMLEATSNFFQGGAVRSKLRSASYAEEAAKAQVNTVYLDVLDQVRLIREQVENKQKQMEILALRKETTARTKELYQEQYKLGTRTVVDLLNSEQAIHSAAQEIETARYDIYSGLMQYIKVTGRSRELYHLND
;
A
#
# COMPACT_ATOMS: atom_id res chain seq x y z
N ILE A 1 -7.62 2.98 -30.39
CA ILE A 1 -6.61 2.98 -29.30
C ILE A 1 -7.30 3.12 -27.93
N GLN A 2 -8.17 4.10 -27.72
CA GLN A 2 -8.86 4.30 -26.42
C GLN A 2 -9.78 3.14 -26.03
N GLU A 3 -10.54 2.57 -26.99
CA GLU A 3 -11.37 1.38 -26.73
C GLU A 3 -10.58 0.16 -26.30
N THR A 4 -9.40 -0.06 -26.89
CA THR A 4 -8.51 -1.17 -26.53
C THR A 4 -7.99 -1.01 -25.09
N GLN A 5 -7.60 0.22 -24.71
CA GLN A 5 -7.17 0.53 -23.35
C GLN A 5 -8.31 0.34 -22.34
N LEU A 6 -9.52 0.78 -22.67
CA LEU A 6 -10.69 0.56 -21.83
C LEU A 6 -10.94 -0.92 -21.56
N LYS A 7 -10.93 -1.74 -22.60
CA LYS A 7 -11.07 -3.22 -22.47
C LYS A 7 -9.97 -3.83 -21.63
N GLN A 8 -8.72 -3.35 -21.73
CA GLN A 8 -7.60 -3.82 -20.90
C GLN A 8 -7.82 -3.49 -19.42
N TYR A 9 -8.28 -2.27 -19.10
CA TYR A 9 -8.59 -1.89 -17.71
C TYR A 9 -9.80 -2.64 -17.15
N GLN A 10 -10.84 -2.87 -17.95
CA GLN A 10 -11.99 -3.71 -17.57
C GLN A 10 -11.54 -5.14 -17.26
N GLN A 11 -10.64 -5.72 -18.08
CA GLN A 11 -10.10 -7.06 -17.83
C GLN A 11 -9.25 -7.11 -16.55
N LYS A 12 -8.45 -6.07 -16.26
CA LYS A 12 -7.73 -5.98 -14.99
C LYS A 12 -8.67 -5.90 -13.79
N LEU A 13 -9.73 -5.10 -13.87
CA LEU A 13 -10.74 -5.00 -12.83
C LEU A 13 -11.46 -6.34 -12.62
N ARG A 14 -11.82 -7.04 -13.69
CA ARG A 14 -12.40 -8.40 -13.62
C ARG A 14 -11.48 -9.36 -12.87
N THR A 15 -10.19 -9.32 -13.16
CA THR A 15 -9.20 -10.18 -12.47
C THR A 15 -9.09 -9.86 -10.99
N LEU A 16 -9.16 -8.57 -10.60
CA LEU A 16 -9.05 -8.14 -9.21
C LEU A 16 -10.33 -8.40 -8.42
N LEU A 17 -11.50 -8.19 -9.02
CA LEU A 17 -12.80 -8.27 -8.35
C LEU A 17 -13.45 -9.66 -8.43
N GLY A 18 -12.98 -10.51 -9.35
CA GLY A 18 -13.53 -11.85 -9.57
C GLY A 18 -14.87 -11.89 -10.32
N TYR A 19 -15.41 -10.76 -10.76
CA TYR A 19 -16.64 -10.69 -11.55
C TYR A 19 -16.52 -9.68 -12.71
N ASP A 20 -17.40 -9.78 -13.70
CA ASP A 20 -17.34 -8.98 -14.92
C ASP A 20 -17.90 -7.57 -14.68
N VAL A 21 -17.09 -6.56 -14.94
CA VAL A 21 -17.45 -5.13 -14.81
C VAL A 21 -17.67 -4.45 -16.16
N ALA A 22 -17.58 -5.17 -17.28
CA ALA A 22 -17.65 -4.58 -18.63
C ALA A 22 -18.94 -3.84 -18.91
N ASN A 23 -20.06 -4.26 -18.31
CA ASN A 23 -21.38 -3.68 -18.47
C ASN A 23 -21.83 -2.83 -17.27
N MET A 24 -20.94 -2.57 -16.30
CA MET A 24 -21.26 -1.76 -15.13
C MET A 24 -20.91 -0.30 -15.36
N GLN A 25 -21.80 0.58 -14.98
CA GLN A 25 -21.50 2.01 -14.92
C GLN A 25 -20.69 2.28 -13.64
N LEU A 26 -19.40 2.48 -13.81
CA LEU A 26 -18.49 2.81 -12.71
C LEU A 26 -18.54 4.31 -12.45
N SER A 27 -18.75 4.70 -11.20
CA SER A 27 -18.68 6.10 -10.75
C SER A 27 -17.81 6.21 -9.52
N ILE A 28 -17.13 7.34 -9.40
CA ILE A 28 -16.38 7.66 -8.18
C ILE A 28 -17.36 8.30 -7.20
N PRO A 29 -17.53 7.76 -5.98
CA PRO A 29 -18.45 8.35 -5.01
C PRO A 29 -18.03 9.76 -4.62
N ASP A 30 -18.91 10.74 -4.75
CA ASP A 30 -18.64 12.13 -4.36
C ASP A 30 -18.28 12.28 -2.88
N SER A 31 -18.81 11.41 -2.02
CA SER A 31 -18.49 11.35 -0.60
C SER A 31 -17.00 11.08 -0.36
N VAL A 32 -16.41 10.17 -1.11
CA VAL A 32 -14.99 9.82 -1.00
C VAL A 32 -14.11 11.01 -1.43
N VAL A 33 -14.49 11.69 -2.51
CA VAL A 33 -13.77 12.87 -2.99
C VAL A 33 -13.81 14.02 -1.98
N ARG A 34 -14.99 14.30 -1.40
CA ARG A 34 -15.16 15.38 -0.40
C ARG A 34 -14.46 15.07 0.91
N ASN A 35 -14.49 13.81 1.34
CA ASN A 35 -13.95 13.37 2.63
C ASN A 35 -12.50 12.90 2.55
N ALA A 36 -11.84 13.04 1.39
CA ALA A 36 -10.44 12.65 1.21
C ALA A 36 -9.49 13.34 2.21
N GLY A 37 -9.84 14.57 2.65
CA GLY A 37 -9.11 15.28 3.69
C GLY A 37 -7.69 15.67 3.28
N LEU A 38 -7.47 16.02 2.01
CA LEU A 38 -6.16 16.33 1.44
C LEU A 38 -5.36 17.37 2.24
N TYR A 39 -6.04 18.35 2.82
CA TYR A 39 -5.43 19.44 3.59
C TYR A 39 -5.38 19.19 5.10
N THR A 40 -5.94 18.08 5.55
CA THR A 40 -5.85 17.66 6.96
C THR A 40 -4.49 16.97 7.17
N GLU A 41 -3.83 17.26 8.31
CA GLU A 41 -2.62 16.51 8.63
C GLU A 41 -2.96 15.05 8.95
N PRO A 42 -2.27 14.08 8.33
CA PRO A 42 -2.53 12.68 8.60
C PRO A 42 -2.03 12.28 10.00
N GLU A 43 -2.78 11.42 10.66
CA GLU A 43 -2.32 10.79 11.91
C GLU A 43 -1.30 9.70 11.60
N PHE A 44 -0.02 10.04 11.63
CA PHE A 44 1.07 9.13 11.27
C PHE A 44 1.07 7.82 12.07
N THR A 45 0.55 7.83 13.29
CA THR A 45 0.45 6.63 14.15
C THR A 45 -0.53 5.58 13.62
N GLN A 46 -1.50 5.98 12.81
CA GLN A 46 -2.53 5.09 12.25
C GLN A 46 -2.20 4.64 10.82
N ILE A 47 -1.14 5.18 10.21
CA ILE A 47 -0.73 4.79 8.88
C ILE A 47 -0.19 3.36 8.89
N PRO A 48 -0.71 2.43 8.04
CA PRO A 48 -0.32 1.03 8.06
C PRO A 48 1.19 0.79 7.90
N GLU A 49 1.87 1.57 7.07
CA GLU A 49 3.33 1.49 6.89
C GLU A 49 4.09 1.87 8.17
N MET A 50 3.63 2.90 8.89
CA MET A 50 4.19 3.29 10.19
C MET A 50 3.94 2.22 11.26
N MET A 51 2.73 1.67 11.31
CA MET A 51 2.39 0.58 12.23
C MET A 51 3.26 -0.66 11.96
N ALA A 52 3.49 -1.02 10.70
CA ALA A 52 4.35 -2.12 10.32
C ALA A 52 5.81 -1.88 10.75
N ALA A 53 6.34 -0.68 10.56
CA ALA A 53 7.68 -0.31 10.99
C ALA A 53 7.83 -0.35 12.52
N GLN A 54 6.83 0.13 13.26
CA GLN A 54 6.81 0.05 14.73
C GLN A 54 6.71 -1.40 15.22
N ALA A 55 5.91 -2.23 14.56
CA ALA A 55 5.84 -3.66 14.87
C ALA A 55 7.18 -4.36 14.61
N ALA A 56 7.92 -4.00 13.58
CA ALA A 56 9.25 -4.52 13.29
C ALA A 56 10.26 -4.21 14.43
N VAL A 57 10.15 -3.02 15.07
CA VAL A 57 10.94 -2.69 16.26
C VAL A 57 10.62 -3.65 17.40
N GLN A 58 9.34 -3.96 17.65
CA GLN A 58 8.94 -4.91 18.67
C GLN A 58 9.47 -6.32 18.39
N VAL A 59 9.41 -6.76 17.13
CA VAL A 59 10.00 -8.04 16.71
C VAL A 59 11.49 -8.07 16.98
N ALA A 60 12.24 -7.04 16.62
CA ALA A 60 13.69 -6.96 16.87
C ALA A 60 14.00 -6.96 18.38
N LYS A 61 13.19 -6.28 19.19
CA LYS A 61 13.30 -6.29 20.66
C LYS A 61 13.12 -7.70 21.24
N PHE A 62 12.05 -8.41 20.83
CA PHE A 62 11.83 -9.79 21.31
C PHE A 62 12.88 -10.77 20.81
N GLN A 63 13.42 -10.58 19.60
CA GLN A 63 14.56 -11.38 19.12
C GLN A 63 15.81 -11.16 19.96
N LYS A 64 16.06 -9.92 20.40
CA LYS A 64 17.17 -9.62 21.33
C LYS A 64 16.94 -10.27 22.68
N GLU A 65 15.73 -10.23 23.24
CA GLU A 65 15.38 -10.93 24.49
C GLU A 65 15.56 -12.44 24.34
N GLN A 66 15.06 -13.03 23.26
CA GLN A 66 15.26 -14.45 22.95
C GLN A 66 16.77 -14.82 22.89
N THR A 67 17.56 -13.96 22.25
CA THR A 67 19.01 -14.16 22.17
C THR A 67 19.66 -14.10 23.56
N SER A 68 19.21 -13.20 24.44
CA SER A 68 19.71 -13.12 25.82
C SER A 68 19.36 -14.36 26.64
N LEU A 69 18.15 -14.90 26.42
CA LEU A 69 17.68 -16.12 27.09
C LEU A 69 18.42 -17.37 26.61
N SER A 70 19.06 -17.36 25.45
CA SER A 70 19.89 -18.49 24.97
C SER A 70 21.12 -18.78 25.83
N ALA A 71 21.47 -17.88 26.76
CA ALA A 71 22.51 -18.10 27.76
C ALA A 71 22.05 -19.00 28.93
N TYR A 72 20.74 -19.19 29.09
CA TYR A 72 20.20 -20.01 30.17
C TYR A 72 20.04 -21.48 29.73
N PRO A 73 19.99 -22.42 30.70
CA PRO A 73 19.72 -23.82 30.39
C PRO A 73 18.36 -24.02 29.71
N THR A 74 18.34 -24.88 28.70
CA THR A 74 17.09 -25.33 28.09
C THR A 74 16.60 -26.57 28.86
N ILE A 75 15.34 -26.49 29.30
CA ILE A 75 14.67 -27.59 30.01
C ILE A 75 13.62 -28.17 29.08
N ASN A 76 13.74 -29.46 28.78
CA ASN A 76 12.80 -30.19 27.95
C ASN A 76 12.15 -31.33 28.75
N ILE A 77 10.86 -31.50 28.60
CA ILE A 77 10.12 -32.68 29.06
C ILE A 77 9.87 -33.54 27.84
N LYS A 78 10.38 -34.76 27.82
CA LYS A 78 10.18 -35.72 26.73
C LYS A 78 9.31 -36.87 27.25
N GLY A 79 8.17 -37.08 26.60
CA GLY A 79 7.32 -38.27 26.80
C GLY A 79 7.45 -39.18 25.58
N SER A 80 7.73 -40.46 25.78
CA SER A 80 7.74 -41.44 24.71
C SER A 80 6.82 -42.64 25.04
N LEU A 81 6.08 -43.05 24.05
CA LEU A 81 5.28 -44.28 24.08
C LEU A 81 5.82 -45.16 22.96
N SER A 82 6.29 -46.35 23.33
CA SER A 82 6.90 -47.30 22.39
C SER A 82 6.31 -48.67 22.55
N GLN A 83 6.05 -49.34 21.41
CA GLN A 83 5.57 -50.70 21.41
C GLN A 83 6.55 -51.56 20.59
N ALA A 84 7.10 -52.59 21.20
CA ALA A 84 7.90 -53.56 20.50
C ALA A 84 6.95 -54.60 19.85
N LEU A 85 7.08 -54.77 18.55
CA LEU A 85 6.29 -55.77 17.81
C LEU A 85 6.87 -57.20 17.94
N ASN A 86 8.20 -57.29 18.13
CA ASN A 86 8.93 -58.55 18.43
C ASN A 86 10.12 -58.18 19.30
N GLY A 87 10.09 -58.53 20.57
CA GLY A 87 11.20 -58.28 21.51
C GLY A 87 10.74 -57.94 22.91
N ARG A 88 11.68 -57.84 23.82
CA ARG A 88 11.45 -57.55 25.22
C ARG A 88 11.48 -56.04 25.50
N ASN A 89 10.74 -55.64 26.51
CA ASN A 89 10.78 -54.28 27.04
C ASN A 89 12.19 -53.96 27.58
N PRO A 90 12.90 -52.94 27.05
CA PRO A 90 14.26 -52.64 27.47
C PRO A 90 14.36 -52.11 28.93
N ASN A 91 13.26 -51.71 29.55
CA ASN A 91 13.27 -51.17 30.91
C ASN A 91 13.19 -52.29 32.00
N ASN A 92 12.45 -53.36 31.76
CA ASN A 92 12.20 -54.43 32.71
C ASN A 92 12.58 -55.82 32.21
N ASN A 93 12.99 -55.95 30.94
CA ASN A 93 13.32 -57.20 30.25
C ASN A 93 12.17 -58.22 30.17
N GLU A 94 10.93 -57.78 30.31
CA GLU A 94 9.72 -58.61 30.19
C GLU A 94 9.15 -58.60 28.76
N ASP A 95 8.33 -59.58 28.44
CA ASP A 95 7.71 -59.71 27.11
C ASP A 95 6.39 -58.89 26.97
N ASP A 96 6.27 -57.76 27.68
CA ASP A 96 5.05 -56.92 27.66
C ASP A 96 4.95 -55.98 26.44
N GLY A 97 5.99 -55.85 25.66
CA GLY A 97 6.03 -55.16 24.37
C GLY A 97 5.69 -53.68 24.38
N LEU A 98 5.03 -53.17 25.41
CA LEU A 98 4.64 -51.78 25.57
C LEU A 98 5.44 -51.11 26.67
N TYR A 99 6.13 -50.03 26.33
CA TYR A 99 6.81 -49.25 27.35
C TYR A 99 6.67 -47.76 27.11
N ASN A 100 6.57 -47.03 28.21
CA ASN A 100 6.46 -45.57 28.20
C ASN A 100 7.57 -44.98 29.07
N SER A 101 8.01 -43.80 28.73
CA SER A 101 8.94 -43.06 29.53
C SER A 101 8.61 -41.57 29.55
N ILE A 102 8.82 -40.94 30.70
CA ILE A 102 8.83 -39.49 30.87
C ILE A 102 10.22 -39.10 31.33
N MET A 103 10.87 -38.21 30.60
CA MET A 103 12.22 -37.77 30.89
C MET A 103 12.25 -36.24 31.00
N LEU A 104 12.90 -35.75 32.04
CA LEU A 104 13.26 -34.33 32.17
C LEU A 104 14.73 -34.17 31.75
N GLU A 105 14.96 -33.39 30.72
CA GLU A 105 16.32 -33.14 30.21
C GLU A 105 16.65 -31.65 30.37
N ALA A 106 17.73 -31.34 31.06
CA ALA A 106 18.28 -30.01 31.21
C ALA A 106 19.60 -29.91 30.46
N THR A 107 19.68 -29.09 29.43
CA THR A 107 20.90 -28.91 28.65
C THR A 107 21.41 -27.49 28.81
N SER A 108 22.70 -27.33 29.17
CA SER A 108 23.34 -26.03 29.31
C SER A 108 24.72 -26.02 28.64
N ASN A 109 24.95 -24.99 27.85
CA ASN A 109 26.23 -24.73 27.20
C ASN A 109 26.99 -23.68 28.01
N PHE A 110 27.87 -24.09 28.92
CA PHE A 110 28.58 -23.19 29.83
C PHE A 110 29.59 -22.28 29.13
N PHE A 111 30.14 -22.69 27.98
CA PHE A 111 31.12 -21.89 27.28
C PHE A 111 31.03 -22.06 25.77
N GLN A 112 30.81 -20.94 25.06
CA GLN A 112 30.69 -20.86 23.60
C GLN A 112 31.69 -19.84 23.01
N GLY A 113 32.86 -19.63 23.63
CA GLY A 113 33.88 -18.73 23.07
C GLY A 113 33.41 -17.29 22.82
N GLY A 114 32.44 -16.76 23.60
CA GLY A 114 31.88 -15.41 23.43
C GLY A 114 30.80 -15.28 22.34
N ALA A 115 30.38 -16.39 21.74
CA ALA A 115 29.39 -16.37 20.66
C ALA A 115 28.05 -15.74 21.09
N VAL A 116 27.54 -16.05 22.30
CA VAL A 116 26.30 -15.47 22.84
C VAL A 116 26.40 -13.94 22.96
N ARG A 117 27.55 -13.44 23.47
CA ARG A 117 27.78 -11.99 23.61
C ARG A 117 27.82 -11.30 22.26
N SER A 118 28.43 -11.92 21.24
CA SER A 118 28.48 -11.38 19.88
C SER A 118 27.09 -11.38 19.22
N LYS A 119 26.31 -12.46 19.41
CA LYS A 119 24.92 -12.55 18.94
C LYS A 119 24.04 -11.48 19.60
N LEU A 120 24.17 -11.26 20.90
CA LEU A 120 23.44 -10.23 21.63
C LEU A 120 23.77 -8.82 21.12
N ARG A 121 25.05 -8.56 20.83
CA ARG A 121 25.49 -7.28 20.25
C ARG A 121 24.89 -7.11 18.86
N SER A 122 24.90 -8.13 18.01
CA SER A 122 24.25 -8.11 16.68
C SER A 122 22.76 -7.85 16.78
N ALA A 123 22.05 -8.51 17.72
CA ALA A 123 20.63 -8.29 17.94
C ALA A 123 20.35 -6.87 18.46
N SER A 124 21.24 -6.26 19.26
CA SER A 124 21.11 -4.86 19.68
C SER A 124 21.23 -3.90 18.50
N TYR A 125 22.19 -4.13 17.60
CA TYR A 125 22.28 -3.31 16.37
C TYR A 125 21.12 -3.50 15.43
N ALA A 126 20.54 -4.71 15.36
CA ALA A 126 19.32 -4.96 14.59
C ALA A 126 18.11 -4.17 15.16
N GLU A 127 17.99 -4.09 16.49
CA GLU A 127 16.96 -3.25 17.14
C GLU A 127 17.15 -1.75 16.83
N GLU A 128 18.40 -1.26 16.88
CA GLU A 128 18.70 0.13 16.51
C GLU A 128 18.40 0.42 15.03
N ALA A 129 18.76 -0.51 14.15
CA ALA A 129 18.44 -0.41 12.73
C ALA A 129 16.93 -0.37 12.48
N ALA A 130 16.15 -1.20 13.18
CA ALA A 130 14.69 -1.18 13.10
C ALA A 130 14.11 0.17 13.58
N LYS A 131 14.65 0.76 14.65
CA LYS A 131 14.26 2.10 15.12
C LYS A 131 14.59 3.19 14.10
N ALA A 132 15.76 3.13 13.47
CA ALA A 132 16.13 4.05 12.40
C ALA A 132 15.21 3.91 11.19
N GLN A 133 14.78 2.69 10.85
CA GLN A 133 13.84 2.43 9.77
C GLN A 133 12.48 3.08 10.00
N VAL A 134 11.98 3.18 11.23
CA VAL A 134 10.74 3.92 11.55
C VAL A 134 10.85 5.38 11.10
N ASN A 135 12.00 6.03 11.35
CA ASN A 135 12.21 7.41 10.91
C ASN A 135 12.28 7.53 9.38
N THR A 136 12.91 6.56 8.71
CA THR A 136 12.94 6.53 7.24
C THR A 136 11.53 6.43 6.67
N VAL A 137 10.71 5.50 7.18
CA VAL A 137 9.31 5.34 6.74
C VAL A 137 8.50 6.59 7.01
N TYR A 138 8.72 7.26 8.16
CA TYR A 138 8.06 8.54 8.46
C TYR A 138 8.37 9.61 7.41
N LEU A 139 9.63 9.76 7.05
CA LEU A 139 10.06 10.74 6.05
C LEU A 139 9.52 10.40 4.66
N ASP A 140 9.52 9.12 4.28
CA ASP A 140 8.98 8.64 3.00
C ASP A 140 7.48 8.92 2.88
N VAL A 141 6.72 8.63 3.92
CA VAL A 141 5.27 8.94 3.96
C VAL A 141 5.02 10.45 3.90
N LEU A 142 5.77 11.23 4.65
CA LEU A 142 5.67 12.69 4.66
C LEU A 142 5.94 13.28 3.26
N ASP A 143 6.97 12.77 2.59
CA ASP A 143 7.33 13.20 1.24
C ASP A 143 6.25 12.82 0.23
N GLN A 144 5.73 11.60 0.27
CA GLN A 144 4.61 11.15 -0.56
C GLN A 144 3.36 12.02 -0.37
N VAL A 145 3.00 12.33 0.87
CA VAL A 145 1.85 13.20 1.19
C VAL A 145 2.03 14.59 0.59
N ARG A 146 3.21 15.19 0.74
CA ARG A 146 3.53 16.51 0.19
C ARG A 146 3.48 16.51 -1.34
N LEU A 147 4.09 15.52 -1.96
CA LEU A 147 4.11 15.36 -3.41
C LEU A 147 2.68 15.24 -3.99
N ILE A 148 1.84 14.42 -3.37
CA ILE A 148 0.45 14.25 -3.79
C ILE A 148 -0.33 15.56 -3.67
N ARG A 149 -0.15 16.31 -2.57
CA ARG A 149 -0.79 17.63 -2.40
C ARG A 149 -0.41 18.58 -3.51
N GLU A 150 0.88 18.73 -3.79
CA GLU A 150 1.36 19.61 -4.87
C GLU A 150 0.82 19.18 -6.23
N GLN A 151 0.80 17.89 -6.52
CA GLN A 151 0.25 17.36 -7.78
C GLN A 151 -1.23 17.71 -7.93
N VAL A 152 -2.04 17.51 -6.90
CA VAL A 152 -3.48 17.82 -6.93
C VAL A 152 -3.70 19.33 -7.08
N GLU A 153 -2.99 20.15 -6.31
CA GLU A 153 -3.09 21.61 -6.41
C GLU A 153 -2.71 22.15 -7.79
N ASN A 154 -1.63 21.62 -8.36
CA ASN A 154 -1.19 21.99 -9.70
C ASN A 154 -2.22 21.60 -10.76
N LYS A 155 -2.85 20.42 -10.61
CA LYS A 155 -3.92 19.99 -11.52
C LYS A 155 -5.19 20.82 -11.38
N GLN A 156 -5.53 21.25 -10.18
CA GLN A 156 -6.65 22.19 -9.95
C GLN A 156 -6.41 23.53 -10.64
N LYS A 157 -5.23 24.13 -10.47
CA LYS A 157 -4.84 25.36 -11.16
C LYS A 157 -4.84 25.19 -12.69
N GLN A 158 -4.33 24.05 -13.16
CA GLN A 158 -4.37 23.72 -14.60
C GLN A 158 -5.81 23.66 -15.13
N MET A 159 -6.75 23.05 -14.40
CA MET A 159 -8.15 23.00 -14.79
C MET A 159 -8.78 24.39 -14.91
N GLU A 160 -8.48 25.32 -14.00
CA GLU A 160 -8.98 26.70 -14.08
C GLU A 160 -8.49 27.40 -15.34
N ILE A 161 -7.19 27.28 -15.66
CA ILE A 161 -6.59 27.84 -16.88
C ILE A 161 -7.22 27.24 -18.14
N LEU A 162 -7.40 25.91 -18.14
CA LEU A 162 -8.00 25.20 -19.28
C LEU A 162 -9.48 25.57 -19.49
N ALA A 163 -10.23 25.79 -18.39
CA ALA A 163 -11.61 26.26 -18.46
C ALA A 163 -11.69 27.65 -19.10
N LEU A 164 -10.83 28.58 -18.69
CA LEU A 164 -10.73 29.92 -19.28
C LEU A 164 -10.31 29.86 -20.75
N ARG A 165 -9.33 29.00 -21.09
CA ARG A 165 -8.91 28.78 -22.48
C ARG A 165 -10.05 28.26 -23.34
N LYS A 166 -10.82 27.28 -22.85
CA LYS A 166 -11.98 26.73 -23.54
C LYS A 166 -13.03 27.81 -23.82
N GLU A 167 -13.35 28.62 -22.82
CA GLU A 167 -14.31 29.72 -22.94
C GLU A 167 -13.83 30.78 -23.98
N THR A 168 -12.58 31.23 -23.88
CA THR A 168 -11.99 32.20 -24.81
C THR A 168 -11.96 31.67 -26.24
N THR A 169 -11.61 30.39 -26.42
CA THR A 169 -11.61 29.78 -27.76
C THR A 169 -13.03 29.64 -28.32
N ALA A 170 -14.03 29.36 -27.49
CA ALA A 170 -15.44 29.32 -27.92
C ALA A 170 -15.89 30.68 -28.40
N ARG A 171 -15.58 31.77 -27.69
CA ARG A 171 -15.88 33.14 -28.13
C ARG A 171 -15.15 33.50 -29.43
N THR A 172 -13.90 33.09 -29.59
CA THR A 172 -13.14 33.29 -30.83
C THR A 172 -13.80 32.55 -32.02
N LYS A 173 -14.29 31.33 -31.79
CA LYS A 173 -15.02 30.56 -32.79
C LYS A 173 -16.28 31.30 -33.25
N GLU A 174 -17.09 31.85 -32.33
CA GLU A 174 -18.25 32.63 -32.65
C GLU A 174 -17.90 33.82 -33.55
N LEU A 175 -16.83 34.56 -33.21
CA LEU A 175 -16.34 35.66 -34.03
C LEU A 175 -15.90 35.19 -35.43
N TYR A 176 -15.23 34.07 -35.54
CA TYR A 176 -14.79 33.48 -36.81
C TYR A 176 -15.97 33.02 -37.65
N GLN A 177 -17.07 32.54 -37.05
CA GLN A 177 -18.28 32.19 -37.75
C GLN A 177 -18.93 33.42 -38.41
N GLU A 178 -18.98 34.56 -37.73
CA GLU A 178 -19.49 35.81 -38.32
C GLU A 178 -18.59 36.33 -39.44
N GLN A 179 -17.26 36.28 -39.23
CA GLN A 179 -16.31 36.69 -40.28
C GLN A 179 -16.33 35.75 -41.51
N TYR A 180 -16.62 34.47 -41.31
CA TYR A 180 -16.78 33.51 -42.39
C TYR A 180 -18.03 33.86 -43.24
N LYS A 181 -19.14 34.21 -42.60
CA LYS A 181 -20.37 34.69 -43.34
C LYS A 181 -20.09 35.91 -44.19
N LEU A 182 -19.17 36.76 -43.76
CA LEU A 182 -18.73 37.95 -44.49
C LEU A 182 -17.64 37.66 -45.55
N GLY A 183 -17.20 36.38 -45.66
CA GLY A 183 -16.20 35.99 -46.64
C GLY A 183 -14.75 36.36 -46.24
N THR A 184 -14.50 36.82 -44.99
CA THR A 184 -13.18 37.28 -44.51
C THR A 184 -12.39 36.22 -43.77
N ARG A 185 -12.99 35.04 -43.51
CA ARG A 185 -12.36 33.88 -42.87
C ARG A 185 -12.59 32.61 -43.66
N THR A 186 -11.69 31.63 -43.44
CA THR A 186 -11.77 30.32 -44.11
C THR A 186 -12.43 29.26 -43.22
N VAL A 187 -12.92 28.18 -43.83
CA VAL A 187 -13.46 27.01 -43.13
C VAL A 187 -12.36 26.37 -42.27
N VAL A 188 -11.09 26.46 -42.71
CA VAL A 188 -9.93 25.91 -41.95
C VAL A 188 -9.75 26.62 -40.59
N ASP A 189 -9.98 27.93 -40.53
CA ASP A 189 -9.94 28.70 -39.29
C ASP A 189 -11.02 28.23 -38.30
N LEU A 190 -12.21 27.94 -38.81
CA LEU A 190 -13.31 27.37 -37.97
C LEU A 190 -13.00 25.98 -37.46
N LEU A 191 -12.46 25.10 -38.33
CA LEU A 191 -12.05 23.75 -37.92
C LEU A 191 -10.94 23.77 -36.88
N ASN A 192 -9.97 24.66 -37.04
CA ASN A 192 -8.88 24.82 -36.05
C ASN A 192 -9.42 25.30 -34.70
N SER A 193 -10.37 26.23 -34.68
CA SER A 193 -10.98 26.67 -33.43
C SER A 193 -11.81 25.58 -32.76
N GLU A 194 -12.54 24.76 -33.54
CA GLU A 194 -13.29 23.61 -33.05
C GLU A 194 -12.32 22.57 -32.44
N GLN A 195 -11.25 22.23 -33.13
CA GLN A 195 -10.22 21.32 -32.65
C GLN A 195 -9.61 21.80 -31.32
N ALA A 196 -9.35 23.12 -31.20
CA ALA A 196 -8.81 23.70 -29.98
C ALA A 196 -9.81 23.61 -28.81
N ILE A 197 -11.13 23.78 -29.05
CA ILE A 197 -12.16 23.58 -28.02
C ILE A 197 -12.21 22.12 -27.57
N HIS A 198 -12.18 21.18 -28.50
CA HIS A 198 -12.16 19.74 -28.17
C HIS A 198 -10.94 19.34 -27.40
N SER A 199 -9.76 19.83 -27.79
CA SER A 199 -8.51 19.55 -27.07
C SER A 199 -8.57 20.09 -25.63
N ALA A 200 -9.04 21.33 -25.45
CA ALA A 200 -9.19 21.91 -24.12
C ALA A 200 -10.19 21.11 -23.24
N ALA A 201 -11.31 20.67 -23.83
CA ALA A 201 -12.29 19.85 -23.12
C ALA A 201 -11.70 18.50 -22.69
N GLN A 202 -10.95 17.85 -23.56
CA GLN A 202 -10.27 16.58 -23.25
C GLN A 202 -9.20 16.74 -22.17
N GLU A 203 -8.43 17.83 -22.22
CA GLU A 203 -7.43 18.14 -21.20
C GLU A 203 -8.07 18.42 -19.84
N ILE A 204 -9.23 19.08 -19.77
CA ILE A 204 -10.00 19.31 -18.55
C ILE A 204 -10.44 17.97 -17.93
N GLU A 205 -11.01 17.08 -18.73
CA GLU A 205 -11.43 15.77 -18.23
C GLU A 205 -10.23 14.94 -17.74
N THR A 206 -9.12 14.96 -18.47
CA THR A 206 -7.89 14.29 -18.05
C THR A 206 -7.41 14.84 -16.70
N ALA A 207 -7.34 16.17 -16.54
CA ALA A 207 -6.93 16.80 -15.30
C ALA A 207 -7.87 16.46 -14.13
N ARG A 208 -9.19 16.35 -14.39
CA ARG A 208 -10.18 15.92 -13.39
C ARG A 208 -9.90 14.52 -12.87
N TYR A 209 -9.66 13.56 -13.77
CA TYR A 209 -9.34 12.18 -13.37
C TYR A 209 -7.95 12.07 -12.73
N ASP A 210 -6.99 12.90 -13.11
CA ASP A 210 -5.70 12.99 -12.43
C ASP A 210 -5.87 13.46 -10.97
N ILE A 211 -6.75 14.42 -10.72
CA ILE A 211 -7.11 14.87 -9.36
C ILE A 211 -7.73 13.71 -8.57
N TYR A 212 -8.69 12.97 -9.15
CA TYR A 212 -9.30 11.82 -8.48
C TYR A 212 -8.25 10.74 -8.17
N SER A 213 -7.36 10.44 -9.10
CA SER A 213 -6.25 9.51 -8.89
C SER A 213 -5.34 9.96 -7.74
N GLY A 214 -4.99 11.25 -7.69
CA GLY A 214 -4.21 11.83 -6.60
C GLY A 214 -4.91 11.72 -5.25
N LEU A 215 -6.21 12.00 -5.18
CA LEU A 215 -7.01 11.84 -3.96
C LEU A 215 -7.07 10.37 -3.49
N MET A 216 -7.22 9.41 -4.41
CA MET A 216 -7.19 7.99 -4.08
C MET A 216 -5.81 7.53 -3.56
N GLN A 217 -4.73 8.05 -4.16
CA GLN A 217 -3.38 7.81 -3.66
C GLN A 217 -3.18 8.40 -2.26
N TYR A 218 -3.69 9.61 -2.00
CA TYR A 218 -3.65 10.21 -0.66
C TYR A 218 -4.37 9.35 0.38
N ILE A 219 -5.59 8.91 0.08
CA ILE A 219 -6.38 8.03 0.95
C ILE A 219 -5.63 6.71 1.22
N LYS A 220 -4.98 6.15 0.20
CA LYS A 220 -4.17 4.93 0.33
C LYS A 220 -2.97 5.15 1.25
N VAL A 221 -2.17 6.19 1.00
CA VAL A 221 -0.94 6.49 1.76
C VAL A 221 -1.26 6.82 3.23
N THR A 222 -2.37 7.51 3.47
CA THR A 222 -2.82 7.85 4.84
C THR A 222 -3.55 6.71 5.56
N GLY A 223 -3.76 5.56 4.89
CA GLY A 223 -4.42 4.38 5.49
C GLY A 223 -5.92 4.52 5.71
N ARG A 224 -6.56 5.58 5.20
CA ARG A 224 -7.97 5.89 5.42
C ARG A 224 -8.94 5.13 4.51
N SER A 225 -8.43 4.22 3.69
CA SER A 225 -9.25 3.47 2.73
C SER A 225 -10.38 2.69 3.42
N ARG A 226 -10.10 2.05 4.57
CA ARG A 226 -11.11 1.28 5.32
C ARG A 226 -12.22 2.16 5.87
N GLU A 227 -11.85 3.30 6.44
CA GLU A 227 -12.81 4.27 7.00
C GLU A 227 -13.73 4.84 5.92
N LEU A 228 -13.15 5.31 4.81
CA LEU A 228 -13.89 6.00 3.75
C LEU A 228 -14.77 5.08 2.90
N TYR A 229 -14.39 3.80 2.77
CA TYR A 229 -15.16 2.80 2.03
C TYR A 229 -16.04 1.92 2.93
N HIS A 230 -16.11 2.20 4.25
CA HIS A 230 -16.90 1.44 5.23
C HIS A 230 -16.59 -0.07 5.19
N LEU A 231 -15.30 -0.44 5.07
CA LEU A 231 -14.85 -1.84 4.98
C LEU A 231 -14.67 -2.51 6.36
N ASN A 232 -15.10 -1.86 7.43
CA ASN A 232 -14.98 -2.39 8.81
C ASN A 232 -16.26 -3.06 9.33
N ASP A 233 -17.28 -3.17 8.49
CA ASP A 233 -18.56 -3.82 8.81
C ASP A 233 -18.57 -5.29 8.39
#